data_2ae79dabfe3ddf795da75708c894b3dc
#
_entry.id   2ae79dabfe3ddf795da75708c894b3dc
#
_cell.length_a   1.000
_cell.length_b   1.000
_cell.length_c   1.000
_cell.angle_alpha   90.00
_cell.angle_beta   90.00
_cell.angle_gamma   90.00
#
_symmetry.space_group_name_H-M   'P 1'
#
loop_
_entity.id
_entity.type
_entity.pdbx_description
1 polymer ?
#
loop_
_entity_poly.entity_id
_entity_poly.type
_entity_poly.pdbx_seq_one_letter_code
_entity_poly.pdbx_strand_id
1 'polypeptide(L)'
;MSEHSPIQSSVGVFVEWAKARLDEMAASAKVLDSRLDSLDVNVRAQAEQAIAHVKQWIAEGQADIKDVQAKGAGSIAEARAQMDATWSKFQSESSRWAELTKDQQATFQARAQAQAEAWQNVVNSYMQRATELHARNQKQAEAHVQQLTAQAQKAQADLKAKADNLGKAGQASWDAMSQALDESRNAFSKAIEVAAKRFDEAAKG
;
A
#
# COMPACT_ATOMS: atom_id res chain seq x y z
N MET A 1 -5.06 -22.64 -24.29
CA MET A 1 -6.11 -22.06 -23.42
C MET A 1 -5.56 -22.07 -22.00
N SER A 2 -4.97 -20.94 -21.59
CA SER A 2 -4.47 -20.82 -20.21
C SER A 2 -5.66 -20.50 -19.33
N GLU A 3 -6.12 -21.50 -18.59
CA GLU A 3 -7.08 -21.29 -17.50
C GLU A 3 -6.42 -20.35 -16.47
N HIS A 4 -6.78 -19.07 -16.53
CA HIS A 4 -6.50 -18.16 -15.43
C HIS A 4 -7.37 -18.60 -14.26
N SER A 5 -6.80 -19.45 -13.44
CA SER A 5 -7.46 -20.00 -12.26
C SER A 5 -7.86 -18.85 -11.31
N PRO A 6 -9.04 -18.90 -10.66
CA PRO A 6 -9.45 -17.95 -9.61
C PRO A 6 -8.39 -17.79 -8.51
N ILE A 7 -7.54 -18.80 -8.34
CA ILE A 7 -6.42 -18.84 -7.42
C ILE A 7 -5.34 -17.80 -7.78
N GLN A 8 -5.07 -17.56 -9.08
CA GLN A 8 -4.05 -16.59 -9.51
C GLN A 8 -4.49 -15.14 -9.24
N SER A 9 -5.79 -14.84 -9.34
CA SER A 9 -6.28 -13.51 -9.02
C SER A 9 -6.21 -13.22 -7.51
N SER A 10 -6.51 -14.19 -6.65
CA SER A 10 -6.42 -14.06 -5.20
C SER A 10 -4.98 -13.83 -4.73
N VAL A 11 -4.02 -14.55 -5.32
CA VAL A 11 -2.59 -14.34 -5.08
C VAL A 11 -2.17 -12.95 -5.55
N GLY A 12 -2.57 -12.53 -6.75
CA GLY A 12 -2.28 -11.20 -7.28
C GLY A 12 -2.80 -10.07 -6.38
N VAL A 13 -4.04 -10.18 -5.92
CA VAL A 13 -4.64 -9.22 -4.96
C VAL A 13 -3.85 -9.14 -3.67
N PHE A 14 -3.48 -10.29 -3.10
CA PHE A 14 -2.66 -10.32 -1.89
C PHE A 14 -1.29 -9.65 -2.12
N VAL A 15 -0.62 -9.95 -3.23
CA VAL A 15 0.69 -9.39 -3.55
C VAL A 15 0.64 -7.87 -3.65
N GLU A 16 -0.33 -7.30 -4.38
CA GLU A 16 -0.47 -5.84 -4.51
C GLU A 16 -0.82 -5.19 -3.17
N TRP A 17 -1.71 -5.80 -2.39
CA TRP A 17 -2.07 -5.35 -1.06
C TRP A 17 -0.88 -5.36 -0.08
N ALA A 18 -0.06 -6.42 -0.10
CA ALA A 18 1.11 -6.55 0.77
C ALA A 18 2.22 -5.57 0.35
N LYS A 19 2.52 -5.47 -0.95
CA LYS A 19 3.52 -4.52 -1.48
C LYS A 19 3.21 -3.09 -1.07
N ALA A 20 1.95 -2.63 -1.21
CA ALA A 20 1.56 -1.29 -0.82
C ALA A 20 1.89 -0.97 0.65
N ARG A 21 1.72 -1.94 1.56
CA ARG A 21 2.11 -1.79 2.97
C ARG A 21 3.62 -1.71 3.16
N LEU A 22 4.36 -2.57 2.49
CA LEU A 22 5.83 -2.58 2.58
C LEU A 22 6.43 -1.28 2.03
N ASP A 23 5.86 -0.73 0.97
CA ASP A 23 6.29 0.54 0.38
C ASP A 23 6.04 1.73 1.34
N GLU A 24 4.89 1.74 2.05
CA GLU A 24 4.65 2.74 3.10
C GLU A 24 5.62 2.61 4.28
N MET A 25 5.95 1.39 4.70
CA MET A 25 6.97 1.14 5.73
C MET A 25 8.33 1.67 5.27
N ALA A 26 8.74 1.36 4.04
CA ALA A 26 10.00 1.82 3.46
C ALA A 26 10.07 3.34 3.35
N ALA A 27 8.98 3.99 2.90
CA ALA A 27 8.88 5.43 2.80
C ALA A 27 9.04 6.11 4.17
N SER A 28 8.38 5.57 5.22
CA SER A 28 8.50 6.08 6.59
C SER A 28 9.91 5.93 7.15
N ALA A 29 10.53 4.76 6.96
CA ALA A 29 11.90 4.50 7.40
C ALA A 29 12.89 5.45 6.72
N LYS A 30 12.70 5.75 5.43
CA LYS A 30 13.54 6.70 4.68
C LYS A 30 13.45 8.11 5.23
N VAL A 31 12.26 8.58 5.63
CA VAL A 31 12.10 9.90 6.27
C VAL A 31 12.88 9.92 7.58
N LEU A 32 12.73 8.90 8.43
CA LEU A 32 13.43 8.83 9.72
C LEU A 32 14.96 8.78 9.51
N ASP A 33 15.43 7.97 8.56
CA ASP A 33 16.86 7.85 8.21
C ASP A 33 17.46 9.20 7.79
N SER A 34 16.74 9.99 7.00
CA SER A 34 17.17 11.31 6.56
C SER A 34 17.30 12.35 7.69
N ARG A 35 16.77 12.04 8.86
CA ARG A 35 16.80 12.93 10.04
C ARG A 35 17.82 12.53 11.10
N LEU A 36 18.45 11.37 10.97
CA LEU A 36 19.37 10.84 12.00
C LEU A 36 20.44 11.84 12.44
N ASP A 37 21.02 12.58 11.48
CA ASP A 37 22.08 13.54 11.79
C ASP A 37 21.62 14.79 12.55
N SER A 38 20.31 15.06 12.52
CA SER A 38 19.71 16.20 13.23
C SER A 38 19.20 15.84 14.63
N LEU A 39 19.22 14.57 15.01
CA LEU A 39 18.74 14.08 16.30
C LEU A 39 19.85 14.08 17.35
N ASP A 40 19.45 14.30 18.60
CA ASP A 40 20.37 14.09 19.73
C ASP A 40 20.74 12.60 19.89
N VAL A 41 21.84 12.32 20.57
CA VAL A 41 22.45 10.98 20.66
C VAL A 41 21.46 9.90 21.15
N ASN A 42 20.60 10.22 22.11
CA ASN A 42 19.68 9.24 22.67
C ASN A 42 18.50 8.96 21.71
N VAL A 43 17.96 9.99 21.11
CA VAL A 43 16.87 9.87 20.13
C VAL A 43 17.39 9.20 18.86
N ARG A 44 18.61 9.52 18.43
CA ARG A 44 19.27 8.89 17.29
C ARG A 44 19.41 7.37 17.45
N ALA A 45 19.89 6.90 18.60
CA ALA A 45 20.02 5.47 18.87
C ALA A 45 18.66 4.74 18.80
N GLN A 46 17.59 5.36 19.31
CA GLN A 46 16.24 4.83 19.19
C GLN A 46 15.74 4.82 17.75
N ALA A 47 16.03 5.87 16.98
CA ALA A 47 15.64 5.96 15.58
C ALA A 47 16.38 4.91 14.72
N GLU A 48 17.67 4.70 14.93
CA GLU A 48 18.45 3.65 14.25
C GLU A 48 17.90 2.26 14.54
N GLN A 49 17.55 1.97 15.80
CA GLN A 49 16.91 0.69 16.16
C GLN A 49 15.56 0.52 15.47
N ALA A 50 14.76 1.56 15.44
CA ALA A 50 13.46 1.55 14.81
C ALA A 50 13.56 1.31 13.29
N ILE A 51 14.51 1.95 12.60
CA ILE A 51 14.79 1.71 11.18
C ILE A 51 15.20 0.26 10.95
N ALA A 52 16.02 -0.32 11.85
CA ALA A 52 16.41 -1.72 11.76
C ALA A 52 15.20 -2.66 11.87
N HIS A 53 14.28 -2.41 12.79
CA HIS A 53 13.02 -3.16 12.93
C HIS A 53 12.17 -3.08 11.64
N VAL A 54 12.01 -1.90 11.07
CA VAL A 54 11.23 -1.74 9.84
C VAL A 54 11.88 -2.48 8.67
N LYS A 55 13.20 -2.42 8.52
CA LYS A 55 13.92 -3.19 7.50
C LYS A 55 13.72 -4.70 7.67
N GLN A 56 13.72 -5.19 8.90
CA GLN A 56 13.42 -6.59 9.20
C GLN A 56 11.97 -6.93 8.81
N TRP A 57 10.99 -6.14 9.20
CA TRP A 57 9.58 -6.37 8.85
C TRP A 57 9.33 -6.36 7.34
N ILE A 58 10.01 -5.48 6.62
CA ILE A 58 9.95 -5.46 5.15
C ILE A 58 10.51 -6.76 4.57
N ALA A 59 11.63 -7.26 5.08
CA ALA A 59 12.22 -8.52 4.63
C ALA A 59 11.31 -9.72 4.92
N GLU A 60 10.70 -9.77 6.11
CA GLU A 60 9.70 -10.79 6.48
C GLU A 60 8.49 -10.75 5.55
N GLY A 61 7.90 -9.59 5.32
CA GLY A 61 6.76 -9.44 4.41
C GLY A 61 7.09 -9.76 2.94
N GLN A 62 8.31 -9.49 2.49
CA GLN A 62 8.77 -9.93 1.16
C GLN A 62 8.91 -11.46 1.08
N ALA A 63 9.32 -12.11 2.16
CA ALA A 63 9.36 -13.58 2.23
C ALA A 63 7.95 -14.16 2.18
N ASP A 64 6.98 -13.57 2.90
CA ASP A 64 5.57 -13.98 2.88
C ASP A 64 4.98 -13.86 1.47
N ILE A 65 5.27 -12.77 0.76
CA ILE A 65 4.84 -12.60 -0.64
C ILE A 65 5.38 -13.72 -1.52
N LYS A 66 6.68 -14.05 -1.41
CA LYS A 66 7.30 -15.13 -2.19
C LYS A 66 6.68 -16.49 -1.84
N ASP A 67 6.39 -16.71 -0.58
CA ASP A 67 5.79 -17.96 -0.09
C ASP A 67 4.37 -18.14 -0.65
N VAL A 68 3.55 -17.08 -0.63
CA VAL A 68 2.22 -17.09 -1.25
C VAL A 68 2.29 -17.30 -2.76
N GLN A 69 3.26 -16.69 -3.45
CA GLN A 69 3.47 -16.90 -4.87
C GLN A 69 3.86 -18.35 -5.20
N ALA A 70 4.63 -19.01 -4.32
CA ALA A 70 5.06 -20.40 -4.50
C ALA A 70 3.98 -21.43 -4.10
N LYS A 71 3.26 -21.18 -2.99
CA LYS A 71 2.29 -22.13 -2.41
C LYS A 71 0.84 -21.88 -2.88
N GLY A 72 0.56 -20.70 -3.42
CA GLY A 72 -0.74 -20.34 -3.94
C GLY A 72 -1.73 -19.86 -2.85
N ALA A 73 -3.03 -19.88 -3.20
CA ALA A 73 -4.09 -19.27 -2.39
C ALA A 73 -4.24 -19.84 -0.97
N GLY A 74 -3.82 -21.09 -0.75
CA GLY A 74 -3.95 -21.74 0.57
C GLY A 74 -3.12 -21.08 1.68
N SER A 75 -2.05 -20.36 1.34
CA SER A 75 -1.20 -19.66 2.30
C SER A 75 -1.57 -18.18 2.53
N ILE A 76 -2.52 -17.64 1.76
CA ILE A 76 -2.89 -16.21 1.83
C ILE A 76 -3.41 -15.81 3.22
N ALA A 77 -4.25 -16.65 3.84
CA ALA A 77 -4.86 -16.30 5.12
C ALA A 77 -3.81 -16.12 6.23
N GLU A 78 -2.82 -17.01 6.28
CA GLU A 78 -1.73 -16.94 7.24
C GLU A 78 -0.82 -15.74 6.96
N ALA A 79 -0.38 -15.57 5.72
CA ALA A 79 0.47 -14.44 5.32
C ALA A 79 -0.22 -13.09 5.56
N ARG A 80 -1.54 -13.02 5.35
CA ARG A 80 -2.33 -11.80 5.63
C ARG A 80 -2.37 -11.50 7.13
N ALA A 81 -2.58 -12.50 7.96
CA ALA A 81 -2.58 -12.33 9.42
C ALA A 81 -1.20 -11.87 9.94
N GLN A 82 -0.12 -12.42 9.42
CA GLN A 82 1.25 -12.01 9.74
C GLN A 82 1.51 -10.57 9.33
N MET A 83 1.13 -10.19 8.10
CA MET A 83 1.28 -8.83 7.60
C MET A 83 0.44 -7.82 8.41
N ASP A 84 -0.80 -8.15 8.79
CA ASP A 84 -1.64 -7.29 9.63
C ASP A 84 -1.05 -7.10 11.03
N ALA A 85 -0.48 -8.15 11.64
CA ALA A 85 0.22 -8.05 12.91
C ALA A 85 1.48 -7.17 12.81
N THR A 86 2.26 -7.36 11.77
CA THR A 86 3.46 -6.54 11.47
C THR A 86 3.07 -5.09 11.22
N TRP A 87 1.99 -4.87 10.47
CA TRP A 87 1.46 -3.54 10.20
C TRP A 87 1.03 -2.81 11.49
N SER A 88 0.37 -3.49 12.41
CA SER A 88 -0.02 -2.91 13.70
C SER A 88 1.19 -2.47 14.54
N LYS A 89 2.26 -3.27 14.56
CA LYS A 89 3.53 -2.90 15.20
C LYS A 89 4.14 -1.67 14.54
N PHE A 90 4.18 -1.64 13.21
CA PHE A 90 4.69 -0.51 12.44
C PHE A 90 3.90 0.77 12.72
N GLN A 91 2.56 0.72 12.76
CA GLN A 91 1.74 1.90 13.05
C GLN A 91 2.06 2.48 14.44
N SER A 92 2.19 1.63 15.45
CA SER A 92 2.57 2.06 16.80
C SER A 92 3.95 2.72 16.83
N GLU A 93 4.92 2.11 16.18
CA GLU A 93 6.28 2.62 16.10
C GLU A 93 6.33 3.94 15.29
N SER A 94 5.65 4.01 14.16
CA SER A 94 5.58 5.21 13.31
C SER A 94 4.96 6.40 14.03
N SER A 95 3.93 6.20 14.86
CA SER A 95 3.33 7.26 15.68
C SER A 95 4.33 7.80 16.68
N ARG A 96 5.07 6.92 17.35
CA ARG A 96 6.12 7.30 18.30
C ARG A 96 7.22 8.13 17.62
N TRP A 97 7.64 7.78 16.41
CA TRP A 97 8.68 8.56 15.70
C TRP A 97 8.17 9.92 15.25
N ALA A 98 6.94 9.97 14.77
CA ALA A 98 6.33 11.23 14.37
C ALA A 98 6.27 12.24 15.54
N GLU A 99 6.07 11.76 16.76
CA GLU A 99 6.13 12.58 17.98
C GLU A 99 7.57 12.98 18.32
N LEU A 100 8.51 12.04 18.31
CA LEU A 100 9.91 12.28 18.69
C LEU A 100 10.63 13.23 17.73
N THR A 101 10.41 13.08 16.42
CA THR A 101 11.09 13.86 15.39
C THR A 101 10.38 15.16 15.05
N LYS A 102 9.12 15.33 15.46
CA LYS A 102 8.23 16.44 15.05
C LYS A 102 8.05 16.54 13.53
N ASP A 103 8.27 15.45 12.81
CA ASP A 103 8.30 15.38 11.34
C ASP A 103 7.07 14.68 10.77
N GLN A 104 5.92 14.89 11.42
CA GLN A 104 4.65 14.26 11.08
C GLN A 104 4.24 14.51 9.62
N GLN A 105 4.43 15.74 9.16
CA GLN A 105 4.05 16.12 7.80
C GLN A 105 4.90 15.41 6.75
N ALA A 106 6.22 15.31 6.92
CA ALA A 106 7.09 14.63 5.97
C ALA A 106 6.79 13.13 5.92
N THR A 107 6.55 12.50 7.08
CA THR A 107 6.15 11.10 7.15
C THR A 107 4.80 10.86 6.46
N PHE A 108 3.82 11.74 6.69
CA PHE A 108 2.53 11.66 6.01
C PHE A 108 2.69 11.79 4.48
N GLN A 109 3.43 12.77 4.01
CA GLN A 109 3.66 12.99 2.57
C GLN A 109 4.34 11.78 1.92
N ALA A 110 5.37 11.22 2.55
CA ALA A 110 6.06 10.04 2.03
C ALA A 110 5.13 8.82 1.93
N ARG A 111 4.31 8.58 2.94
CA ARG A 111 3.32 7.48 2.95
C ARG A 111 2.21 7.70 1.93
N ALA A 112 1.72 8.94 1.80
CA ALA A 112 0.71 9.30 0.80
C ALA A 112 1.22 9.09 -0.63
N GLN A 113 2.48 9.43 -0.87
CA GLN A 113 3.12 9.18 -2.16
C GLN A 113 3.29 7.69 -2.44
N ALA A 114 3.74 6.89 -1.46
CA ALA A 114 3.84 5.44 -1.61
C ALA A 114 2.47 4.80 -1.94
N GLN A 115 1.39 5.26 -1.32
CA GLN A 115 0.05 4.82 -1.67
C GLN A 115 -0.36 5.22 -3.10
N ALA A 116 -0.02 6.44 -3.53
CA ALA A 116 -0.32 6.89 -4.89
C ALA A 116 0.42 6.04 -5.95
N GLU A 117 1.68 5.71 -5.68
CA GLU A 117 2.49 4.83 -6.53
C GLU A 117 1.91 3.40 -6.57
N ALA A 118 1.47 2.87 -5.43
CA ALA A 118 0.79 1.57 -5.38
C ALA A 118 -0.49 1.54 -6.24
N TRP A 119 -1.31 2.59 -6.17
CA TRP A 119 -2.48 2.74 -7.04
C TRP A 119 -2.10 2.73 -8.53
N GLN A 120 -1.06 3.49 -8.90
CA GLN A 120 -0.60 3.56 -10.28
C GLN A 120 -0.09 2.21 -10.78
N ASN A 121 0.65 1.48 -9.96
CA ASN A 121 1.17 0.15 -10.29
C ASN A 121 0.04 -0.85 -10.53
N VAL A 122 -1.01 -0.82 -9.70
CA VAL A 122 -2.19 -1.68 -9.87
C VAL A 122 -2.94 -1.33 -11.16
N VAL A 123 -3.19 -0.05 -11.43
CA VAL A 123 -3.83 0.40 -12.68
C VAL A 123 -3.05 -0.09 -13.90
N ASN A 124 -1.72 0.08 -13.90
CA ASN A 124 -0.86 -0.37 -14.99
C ASN A 124 -0.89 -1.89 -15.17
N SER A 125 -0.87 -2.65 -14.08
CA SER A 125 -0.97 -4.11 -14.11
C SER A 125 -2.29 -4.59 -14.73
N TYR A 126 -3.40 -3.99 -14.33
CA TYR A 126 -4.70 -4.33 -14.92
C TYR A 126 -4.86 -3.85 -16.37
N MET A 127 -4.24 -2.73 -16.73
CA MET A 127 -4.21 -2.27 -18.12
C MET A 127 -3.48 -3.27 -19.02
N GLN A 128 -2.30 -3.76 -18.60
CA GLN A 128 -1.56 -4.79 -19.34
C GLN A 128 -2.39 -6.06 -19.50
N ARG A 129 -3.03 -6.54 -18.42
CA ARG A 129 -3.92 -7.71 -18.47
C ARG A 129 -5.10 -7.51 -19.42
N ALA A 130 -5.68 -6.32 -19.49
CA ALA A 130 -6.78 -6.03 -20.42
C ALA A 130 -6.36 -6.19 -21.88
N THR A 131 -5.12 -5.82 -22.22
CA THR A 131 -4.61 -5.97 -23.61
C THR A 131 -4.34 -7.43 -24.01
N GLU A 132 -4.19 -8.34 -23.04
CA GLU A 132 -3.98 -9.77 -23.29
C GLU A 132 -5.28 -10.53 -23.55
N LEU A 133 -6.44 -9.91 -23.30
CA LEU A 133 -7.75 -10.52 -23.53
C LEU A 133 -8.17 -10.46 -25.00
N HIS A 134 -9.00 -11.43 -25.44
CA HIS A 134 -9.57 -11.41 -26.78
C HIS A 134 -10.45 -10.17 -26.98
N ALA A 135 -10.51 -9.66 -28.21
CA ALA A 135 -11.16 -8.39 -28.55
C ALA A 135 -12.62 -8.24 -28.04
N ARG A 136 -13.32 -9.36 -27.83
CA ARG A 136 -14.70 -9.35 -27.30
C ARG A 136 -14.73 -8.97 -25.80
N ASN A 137 -13.76 -9.42 -25.04
CA ASN A 137 -13.68 -9.21 -23.59
C ASN A 137 -12.80 -7.99 -23.25
N GLN A 138 -11.97 -7.56 -24.18
CA GLN A 138 -11.06 -6.42 -24.02
C GLN A 138 -11.82 -5.13 -23.70
N LYS A 139 -12.90 -4.81 -24.44
CA LYS A 139 -13.70 -3.60 -24.18
C LYS A 139 -14.28 -3.56 -22.76
N GLN A 140 -14.73 -4.72 -22.26
CA GLN A 140 -15.27 -4.80 -20.91
C GLN A 140 -14.15 -4.64 -19.85
N ALA A 141 -12.99 -5.25 -20.07
CA ALA A 141 -11.82 -5.11 -19.23
C ALA A 141 -11.30 -3.67 -19.22
N GLU A 142 -11.23 -3.00 -20.37
CA GLU A 142 -10.85 -1.59 -20.50
C GLU A 142 -11.80 -0.67 -19.72
N ALA A 143 -13.12 -0.91 -19.76
CA ALA A 143 -14.09 -0.16 -18.96
C ALA A 143 -13.84 -0.33 -17.44
N HIS A 144 -13.44 -1.53 -17.00
CA HIS A 144 -13.08 -1.76 -15.61
C HIS A 144 -11.77 -1.08 -15.22
N VAL A 145 -10.77 -1.03 -16.10
CA VAL A 145 -9.53 -0.27 -15.87
C VAL A 145 -9.84 1.23 -15.77
N GLN A 146 -10.70 1.77 -16.60
CA GLN A 146 -11.13 3.17 -16.50
C GLN A 146 -11.79 3.49 -15.14
N GLN A 147 -12.65 2.59 -14.65
CA GLN A 147 -13.24 2.74 -13.31
C GLN A 147 -12.20 2.69 -12.21
N LEU A 148 -11.24 1.77 -12.28
CA LEU A 148 -10.14 1.67 -11.32
C LEU A 148 -9.26 2.93 -11.36
N THR A 149 -8.98 3.46 -12.54
CA THR A 149 -8.23 4.71 -12.73
C THR A 149 -8.96 5.89 -12.10
N ALA A 150 -10.28 6.01 -12.30
CA ALA A 150 -11.08 7.06 -11.69
C ALA A 150 -11.09 6.97 -10.16
N GLN A 151 -11.16 5.76 -9.60
CA GLN A 151 -11.06 5.54 -8.16
C GLN A 151 -9.68 5.93 -7.61
N ALA A 152 -8.60 5.57 -8.32
CA ALA A 152 -7.24 5.95 -7.97
C ALA A 152 -7.06 7.48 -7.95
N GLN A 153 -7.52 8.16 -9.00
CA GLN A 153 -7.47 9.62 -9.10
C GLN A 153 -8.26 10.31 -7.98
N LYS A 154 -9.45 9.79 -7.68
CA LYS A 154 -10.26 10.29 -6.57
C LYS A 154 -9.56 10.10 -5.23
N ALA A 155 -9.03 8.91 -4.94
CA ALA A 155 -8.31 8.64 -3.69
C ALA A 155 -7.10 9.55 -3.52
N GLN A 156 -6.33 9.78 -4.60
CA GLN A 156 -5.20 10.71 -4.59
C GLN A 156 -5.64 12.15 -4.36
N ALA A 157 -6.70 12.60 -5.01
CA ALA A 157 -7.24 13.95 -4.83
C ALA A 157 -7.75 14.18 -3.40
N ASP A 158 -8.49 13.20 -2.84
CA ASP A 158 -8.99 13.25 -1.47
C ASP A 158 -7.84 13.30 -0.46
N LEU A 159 -6.80 12.49 -0.67
CA LEU A 159 -5.62 12.46 0.19
C LEU A 159 -4.85 13.79 0.13
N LYS A 160 -4.69 14.35 -1.07
CA LYS A 160 -4.05 15.65 -1.27
C LYS A 160 -4.84 16.78 -0.62
N ALA A 161 -6.17 16.81 -0.81
CA ALA A 161 -7.04 17.83 -0.21
C ALA A 161 -6.98 17.77 1.33
N LYS A 162 -6.95 16.58 1.91
CA LYS A 162 -6.75 16.38 3.35
C LYS A 162 -5.38 16.88 3.81
N ALA A 163 -4.31 16.57 3.08
CA ALA A 163 -2.97 17.07 3.35
C ALA A 163 -2.90 18.61 3.34
N ASP A 164 -3.50 19.24 2.33
CA ASP A 164 -3.53 20.71 2.18
C ASP A 164 -4.33 21.37 3.31
N ASN A 165 -5.44 20.77 3.73
CA ASN A 165 -6.26 21.28 4.83
C ASN A 165 -5.55 21.14 6.18
N LEU A 166 -4.87 20.03 6.41
CA LEU A 166 -4.07 19.79 7.61
C LEU A 166 -2.89 20.76 7.69
N GLY A 167 -2.23 21.05 6.57
CA GLY A 167 -1.14 22.02 6.50
C GLY A 167 -1.57 23.45 6.82
N LYS A 168 -2.82 23.84 6.46
CA LYS A 168 -3.38 25.16 6.76
C LYS A 168 -3.82 25.32 8.22
N ALA A 169 -4.20 24.24 8.88
CA ALA A 169 -4.67 24.27 10.27
C ALA A 169 -3.56 24.48 11.31
N GLY A 170 -2.28 24.47 10.89
CA GLY A 170 -1.12 24.81 11.73
C GLY A 170 -0.77 23.78 12.83
N GLN A 171 -1.69 22.90 13.18
CA GLN A 171 -1.52 21.77 14.09
C GLN A 171 -2.40 20.61 13.60
N ALA A 172 -2.00 20.01 12.50
CA ALA A 172 -2.61 18.76 12.10
C ALA A 172 -2.21 17.68 13.12
N SER A 173 -3.19 17.11 13.81
CA SER A 173 -2.88 15.98 14.67
C SER A 173 -2.43 14.79 13.81
N TRP A 174 -1.42 14.07 14.27
CA TRP A 174 -0.97 12.84 13.62
C TRP A 174 -2.13 11.85 13.43
N ASP A 175 -3.08 11.85 14.34
CA ASP A 175 -4.28 11.02 14.26
C ASP A 175 -5.12 11.29 13.02
N ALA A 176 -5.34 12.57 12.68
CA ALA A 176 -6.09 12.95 11.49
C ALA A 176 -5.35 12.57 10.20
N MET A 177 -4.02 12.71 10.18
CA MET A 177 -3.18 12.26 9.05
C MET A 177 -3.21 10.73 8.91
N SER A 178 -3.07 10.01 10.02
CA SER A 178 -3.12 8.55 10.04
C SER A 178 -4.48 8.04 9.57
N GLN A 179 -5.56 8.65 10.03
CA GLN A 179 -6.91 8.30 9.57
C GLN A 179 -7.08 8.50 8.06
N ALA A 180 -6.58 9.60 7.50
CA ALA A 180 -6.64 9.86 6.06
C ALA A 180 -5.90 8.79 5.25
N LEU A 181 -4.73 8.35 5.73
CA LEU A 181 -3.97 7.25 5.13
C LEU A 181 -4.72 5.92 5.23
N ASP A 182 -5.36 5.63 6.37
CA ASP A 182 -6.15 4.41 6.57
C ASP A 182 -7.39 4.35 5.67
N GLU A 183 -8.09 5.45 5.51
CA GLU A 183 -9.23 5.56 4.58
C GLU A 183 -8.80 5.32 3.13
N SER A 184 -7.69 5.92 2.69
CA SER A 184 -7.12 5.70 1.35
C SER A 184 -6.71 4.24 1.14
N ARG A 185 -6.09 3.62 2.14
CA ARG A 185 -5.69 2.22 2.10
C ARG A 185 -6.87 1.26 2.03
N ASN A 186 -7.94 1.55 2.78
CA ASN A 186 -9.17 0.76 2.72
C ASN A 186 -9.86 0.88 1.35
N ALA A 187 -9.87 2.08 0.77
CA ALA A 187 -10.37 2.28 -0.59
C ALA A 187 -9.55 1.48 -1.62
N PHE A 188 -8.22 1.49 -1.49
CA PHE A 188 -7.31 0.69 -2.31
C PHE A 188 -7.62 -0.81 -2.22
N SER A 189 -7.69 -1.36 -1.01
CA SER A 189 -7.96 -2.78 -0.80
C SER A 189 -9.28 -3.21 -1.45
N LYS A 190 -10.35 -2.42 -1.28
CA LYS A 190 -11.64 -2.70 -1.92
C LYS A 190 -11.56 -2.62 -3.45
N ALA A 191 -10.84 -1.64 -3.97
CA ALA A 191 -10.73 -1.44 -5.42
C ALA A 191 -10.01 -2.61 -6.10
N ILE A 192 -8.90 -3.10 -5.54
CA ILE A 192 -8.18 -4.25 -6.11
C ILE A 192 -9.01 -5.54 -6.02
N GLU A 193 -9.76 -5.77 -4.93
CA GLU A 193 -10.66 -6.92 -4.80
C GLU A 193 -11.77 -6.89 -5.88
N VAL A 194 -12.40 -5.73 -6.08
CA VAL A 194 -13.44 -5.55 -7.11
C VAL A 194 -12.86 -5.70 -8.51
N ALA A 195 -11.69 -5.10 -8.78
CA ALA A 195 -11.02 -5.21 -10.06
C ALA A 195 -10.68 -6.67 -10.38
N ALA A 196 -10.08 -7.40 -9.44
CA ALA A 196 -9.73 -8.81 -9.62
C ALA A 196 -10.96 -9.65 -9.98
N LYS A 197 -12.07 -9.49 -9.23
CA LYS A 197 -13.31 -10.22 -9.49
C LYS A 197 -13.86 -9.95 -10.89
N ARG A 198 -13.90 -8.68 -11.31
CA ARG A 198 -14.41 -8.29 -12.63
C ARG A 198 -13.54 -8.78 -13.79
N PHE A 199 -12.21 -8.79 -13.59
CA PHE A 199 -11.30 -9.36 -14.57
C PHE A 199 -11.45 -10.87 -14.70
N ASP A 200 -11.68 -11.58 -13.60
CA ASP A 200 -11.97 -13.01 -13.63
C ASP A 200 -13.28 -13.32 -14.36
N GLU A 201 -14.30 -12.49 -14.17
CA GLU A 201 -15.57 -12.59 -14.88
C GLU A 201 -15.39 -12.35 -16.40
N ALA A 202 -14.64 -11.32 -16.77
CA ALA A 202 -14.34 -11.01 -18.17
C ALA A 202 -13.49 -12.10 -18.87
N ALA A 203 -12.61 -12.77 -18.13
CA ALA A 203 -11.78 -13.85 -18.68
C ALA A 203 -12.56 -15.16 -18.94
N LYS A 204 -13.71 -15.36 -18.27
CA LYS A 204 -14.55 -16.56 -18.39
C LYS A 204 -15.62 -16.47 -19.48
N GLY A 205 -15.96 -15.27 -19.95
CA GLY A 205 -16.97 -15.02 -21.00
C GLY A 205 -16.37 -14.92 -22.38
#